data_7c850db349ac25ef282d1cb0c2dba7f6
#
_entry.id   7c850db349ac25ef282d1cb0c2dba7f6
#
_cell.length_a   1.000
_cell.length_b   1.000
_cell.length_c   1.000
_cell.angle_alpha   90.00
_cell.angle_beta   90.00
_cell.angle_gamma   90.00
#
_symmetry.space_group_name_H-M   'P 1'
#
loop_
_entity.id
_entity.type
_entity.pdbx_description
1 polymer ?
#
loop_
_entity_poly.entity_id
_entity_poly.type
_entity_poly.pdbx_seq_one_letter_code
_entity_poly.pdbx_strand_id
1 'polypeptide(L)'
;KYGYGELWLRMAQEIEGHVKYGTDVIELDLNYSRIRMADGEYCEAEKIITTIPWNSYQHITGLPEDLHLAVKRLKHSSIETRYVGDTLQTDAQWLYIPDEQKPYHRILIRHNFCQGSRGFWLETRKERVDMYPDEAQFCYMNEYAYPLNTIDKPQIMQQLLAFTSERQVYGLGRWGEHCHYNSDVVVDLAMKLSEKICHE
;
A
#
# COMPACT_ATOMS: atom_id res chain seq x y z
N LYS A 1 0.88 -23.43 0.16
CA LYS A 1 1.93 -24.19 -0.50
C LYS A 1 2.85 -23.29 -1.33
N TYR A 2 2.32 -22.32 -2.04
CA TYR A 2 3.04 -21.45 -2.97
C TYR A 2 3.28 -20.03 -2.46
N GLY A 3 2.89 -19.74 -1.24
CA GLY A 3 2.96 -18.41 -0.64
C GLY A 3 1.73 -17.53 -0.92
N TYR A 4 1.62 -16.45 -0.19
CA TYR A 4 0.44 -15.57 -0.24
C TYR A 4 0.33 -14.78 -1.57
N GLY A 5 1.47 -14.41 -2.16
CA GLY A 5 1.50 -13.68 -3.43
C GLY A 5 0.89 -14.44 -4.60
N GLU A 6 0.97 -15.78 -4.58
CA GLU A 6 0.38 -16.62 -5.63
C GLU A 6 -1.14 -16.46 -5.75
N LEU A 7 -1.84 -16.20 -4.64
CA LEU A 7 -3.28 -15.94 -4.66
C LEU A 7 -3.60 -14.71 -5.54
N TRP A 8 -2.87 -13.62 -5.32
CA TRP A 8 -3.07 -12.38 -6.05
C TRP A 8 -2.67 -12.48 -7.52
N LEU A 9 -1.59 -13.23 -7.82
CA LEU A 9 -1.20 -13.49 -9.21
C LEU A 9 -2.28 -14.26 -9.96
N ARG A 10 -2.89 -15.26 -9.35
CA ARG A 10 -4.00 -16.01 -9.97
C ARG A 10 -5.24 -15.15 -10.18
N MET A 11 -5.60 -14.32 -9.20
CA MET A 11 -6.71 -13.39 -9.36
C MET A 11 -6.45 -12.39 -10.51
N ALA A 12 -5.22 -11.88 -10.62
CA ALA A 12 -4.85 -10.97 -11.70
C ALA A 12 -4.88 -11.67 -13.08
N GLN A 13 -4.54 -12.96 -13.16
CA GLN A 13 -4.62 -13.73 -14.41
C GLN A 13 -6.06 -13.84 -14.95
N GLU A 14 -7.06 -13.95 -14.07
CA GLU A 14 -8.48 -14.02 -14.48
C GLU A 14 -8.95 -12.73 -15.20
N ILE A 15 -8.25 -11.61 -14.96
CA ILE A 15 -8.57 -10.29 -15.54
C ILE A 15 -7.40 -9.70 -16.33
N GLU A 16 -6.47 -10.53 -16.82
CA GLU A 16 -5.21 -10.09 -17.45
C GLU A 16 -5.42 -9.05 -18.56
N GLY A 17 -6.46 -9.21 -19.38
CA GLY A 17 -6.81 -8.26 -20.45
C GLY A 17 -7.21 -6.86 -19.98
N HIS A 18 -7.42 -6.68 -18.68
CA HIS A 18 -7.82 -5.42 -18.05
C HIS A 18 -6.76 -4.85 -17.09
N VAL A 19 -5.56 -5.47 -17.04
CA VAL A 19 -4.48 -5.05 -16.14
C VAL A 19 -3.32 -4.49 -16.95
N LYS A 20 -2.93 -3.24 -16.65
CA LYS A 20 -1.73 -2.59 -17.22
C LYS A 20 -0.66 -2.53 -16.12
N TYR A 21 0.38 -3.35 -16.25
CA TYR A 21 1.53 -3.36 -15.34
C TYR A 21 2.60 -2.34 -15.77
N GLY A 22 3.53 -2.04 -14.84
CA GLY A 22 4.65 -1.16 -15.13
C GLY A 22 4.25 0.28 -15.39
N THR A 23 3.12 0.71 -14.83
CA THR A 23 2.54 2.03 -15.05
C THR A 23 2.37 2.75 -13.72
N ASP A 24 3.04 3.88 -13.57
CA ASP A 24 2.88 4.74 -12.40
C ASP A 24 1.85 5.82 -12.68
N VAL A 25 0.81 5.89 -11.86
CA VAL A 25 -0.17 6.99 -11.87
C VAL A 25 0.36 8.10 -10.97
N ILE A 26 0.60 9.28 -11.54
CA ILE A 26 1.22 10.41 -10.85
C ILE A 26 0.29 11.59 -10.59
N GLU A 27 -0.78 11.74 -11.36
CA GLU A 27 -1.78 12.80 -11.16
C GLU A 27 -3.20 12.27 -11.24
N LEU A 28 -4.09 12.95 -10.51
CA LEU A 28 -5.52 12.73 -10.51
C LEU A 28 -6.23 14.04 -10.80
N ASP A 29 -7.11 14.06 -11.80
CA ASP A 29 -7.90 15.23 -12.15
C ASP A 29 -9.38 14.96 -11.82
N LEU A 30 -9.86 15.59 -10.75
CA LEU A 30 -11.23 15.45 -10.25
C LEU A 30 -12.26 16.20 -11.10
N ASN A 31 -11.84 17.14 -11.96
CA ASN A 31 -12.75 17.90 -12.80
C ASN A 31 -13.18 17.12 -14.06
N TYR A 32 -12.29 16.24 -14.53
CA TYR A 32 -12.50 15.47 -15.77
C TYR A 32 -12.48 13.95 -15.55
N SER A 33 -12.50 13.49 -14.29
CA SER A 33 -12.42 12.05 -13.94
C SER A 33 -11.34 11.31 -14.71
N ARG A 34 -10.11 11.82 -14.67
CA ARG A 34 -8.98 11.25 -15.40
C ARG A 34 -7.73 11.17 -14.56
N ILE A 35 -6.86 10.25 -14.94
CA ILE A 35 -5.53 10.08 -14.35
C ILE A 35 -4.46 10.39 -15.40
N ARG A 36 -3.28 10.86 -14.95
CA ARG A 36 -2.08 10.96 -15.77
C ARG A 36 -1.03 9.98 -15.28
N MET A 37 -0.46 9.26 -16.22
CA MET A 37 0.61 8.31 -15.98
C MET A 37 1.98 8.97 -16.16
N ALA A 38 3.03 8.34 -15.60
CA ALA A 38 4.38 8.88 -15.65
C ALA A 38 4.97 8.99 -17.07
N ASP A 39 4.49 8.17 -17.99
CA ASP A 39 4.84 8.24 -19.43
C ASP A 39 4.15 9.40 -20.17
N GLY A 40 3.26 10.14 -19.48
CA GLY A 40 2.52 11.27 -20.01
C GLY A 40 1.15 10.92 -20.60
N GLU A 41 0.80 9.65 -20.68
CA GLU A 41 -0.53 9.22 -21.14
C GLU A 41 -1.62 9.58 -20.12
N TYR A 42 -2.83 9.82 -20.64
CA TYR A 42 -4.03 10.04 -19.83
C TYR A 42 -5.01 8.87 -19.99
N CYS A 43 -5.72 8.57 -18.93
CA CYS A 43 -6.86 7.66 -18.97
C CYS A 43 -8.05 8.32 -18.30
N GLU A 44 -9.20 8.33 -18.99
CA GLU A 44 -10.48 8.86 -18.50
C GLU A 44 -11.41 7.70 -18.17
N ALA A 45 -12.20 7.85 -17.12
CA ALA A 45 -13.19 6.87 -16.70
C ALA A 45 -14.38 7.57 -16.04
N GLU A 46 -15.57 6.98 -16.18
CA GLU A 46 -16.76 7.48 -15.48
C GLU A 46 -16.62 7.40 -13.96
N LYS A 47 -15.95 6.35 -13.49
CA LYS A 47 -15.68 6.12 -12.06
C LYS A 47 -14.23 5.70 -11.88
N ILE A 48 -13.57 6.28 -10.88
CA ILE A 48 -12.20 5.94 -10.51
C ILE A 48 -12.18 5.38 -9.09
N ILE A 49 -11.58 4.20 -8.92
CA ILE A 49 -11.29 3.63 -7.61
C ILE A 49 -9.79 3.73 -7.38
N THR A 50 -9.37 4.50 -6.40
CA THR A 50 -7.95 4.65 -6.07
C THR A 50 -7.58 3.87 -4.82
N THR A 51 -6.51 3.08 -4.93
CA THR A 51 -5.84 2.42 -3.80
C THR A 51 -4.45 3.03 -3.56
N ILE A 52 -4.15 4.15 -4.21
CA ILE A 52 -2.89 4.88 -4.14
C ILE A 52 -2.92 5.78 -2.89
N PRO A 53 -1.81 5.95 -2.15
CA PRO A 53 -1.73 6.92 -1.07
C PRO A 53 -1.99 8.34 -1.59
N TRP A 54 -2.96 9.05 -1.01
CA TRP A 54 -3.35 10.39 -1.49
C TRP A 54 -2.21 11.41 -1.51
N ASN A 55 -1.28 11.29 -0.59
CA ASN A 55 -0.11 12.17 -0.50
C ASN A 55 1.05 11.74 -1.42
N SER A 56 0.90 10.66 -2.19
CA SER A 56 1.88 10.25 -3.21
C SER A 56 1.59 10.82 -4.59
N TYR A 57 0.38 11.28 -4.86
CA TYR A 57 0.09 12.00 -6.10
C TYR A 57 0.93 13.28 -6.18
N GLN A 58 1.59 13.50 -7.30
CA GLN A 58 2.30 14.75 -7.58
C GLN A 58 1.34 15.94 -7.61
N HIS A 59 0.13 15.71 -8.17
CA HIS A 59 -0.92 16.69 -8.25
C HIS A 59 -2.31 16.07 -8.22
N ILE A 60 -3.25 16.74 -7.52
CA ILE A 60 -4.68 16.40 -7.53
C ILE A 60 -5.43 17.66 -7.96
N THR A 61 -5.78 17.73 -9.24
CA THR A 61 -6.51 18.87 -9.81
C THR A 61 -7.96 18.88 -9.32
N GLY A 62 -8.48 20.05 -8.98
CA GLY A 62 -9.86 20.22 -8.52
C GLY A 62 -10.06 19.97 -7.02
N LEU A 63 -9.00 19.63 -6.29
CA LEU A 63 -9.05 19.53 -4.83
C LEU A 63 -8.94 20.96 -4.21
N PRO A 64 -9.82 21.36 -3.26
CA PRO A 64 -9.69 22.63 -2.53
C PRO A 64 -8.33 22.75 -1.84
N GLU A 65 -7.79 23.97 -1.80
CA GLU A 65 -6.43 24.23 -1.27
C GLU A 65 -6.26 23.79 0.20
N ASP A 66 -7.25 24.05 1.03
CA ASP A 66 -7.24 23.62 2.45
C ASP A 66 -7.20 22.09 2.59
N LEU A 67 -7.94 21.38 1.74
CA LEU A 67 -7.96 19.92 1.71
C LEU A 67 -6.67 19.38 1.10
N HIS A 68 -6.10 20.04 0.11
CA HIS A 68 -4.80 19.69 -0.45
C HIS A 68 -3.68 19.79 0.61
N LEU A 69 -3.66 20.87 1.38
CA LEU A 69 -2.73 21.02 2.51
C LEU A 69 -2.98 20.00 3.62
N ALA A 70 -4.23 19.62 3.86
CA ALA A 70 -4.58 18.57 4.83
C ALA A 70 -4.07 17.20 4.41
N VAL A 71 -4.23 16.83 3.14
CA VAL A 71 -3.73 15.56 2.59
C VAL A 71 -2.22 15.42 2.75
N LYS A 72 -1.46 16.51 2.58
CA LYS A 72 0.00 16.50 2.80
C LYS A 72 0.42 16.20 4.25
N ARG A 73 -0.48 16.35 5.22
CA ARG A 73 -0.23 16.00 6.63
C ARG A 73 -0.47 14.53 6.95
N LEU A 74 -1.04 13.74 6.03
CA LEU A 74 -1.18 12.31 6.20
C LEU A 74 0.20 11.66 6.31
N LYS A 75 0.39 10.85 7.35
CA LYS A 75 1.68 10.23 7.66
C LYS A 75 1.65 8.73 7.43
N HIS A 76 2.78 8.19 7.08
CA HIS A 76 3.01 6.75 6.93
C HIS A 76 4.35 6.34 7.53
N SER A 77 4.52 5.05 7.74
CA SER A 77 5.82 4.45 8.04
C SER A 77 6.36 3.74 6.81
N SER A 78 7.69 3.77 6.66
CA SER A 78 8.43 3.04 5.63
C SER A 78 9.21 1.90 6.26
N ILE A 79 9.25 0.76 5.60
CA ILE A 79 9.93 -0.45 6.10
C ILE A 79 10.84 -1.02 5.03
N GLU A 80 12.10 -1.20 5.38
CA GLU A 80 13.02 -2.02 4.61
C GLU A 80 12.88 -3.49 5.01
N THR A 81 12.82 -4.36 4.01
CA THR A 81 12.82 -5.81 4.17
C THR A 81 14.13 -6.35 3.61
N ARG A 82 14.96 -6.97 4.47
CA ARG A 82 16.24 -7.58 4.10
C ARG A 82 16.15 -9.08 4.09
N TYR A 83 16.62 -9.71 3.03
CA TYR A 83 16.70 -11.16 2.96
C TYR A 83 18.01 -11.68 3.58
N VAL A 84 17.89 -12.74 4.37
CA VAL A 84 19.01 -13.50 4.93
C VAL A 84 18.86 -14.95 4.52
N GLY A 85 19.85 -15.49 3.83
CA GLY A 85 19.83 -16.85 3.28
C GLY A 85 20.06 -17.97 4.29
N ASP A 86 20.21 -17.64 5.57
CA ASP A 86 20.45 -18.57 6.66
C ASP A 86 19.15 -19.22 7.18
N THR A 87 19.27 -20.19 8.07
CA THR A 87 18.14 -20.93 8.61
C THR A 87 17.99 -20.67 10.11
N LEU A 88 16.79 -20.27 10.53
CA LEU A 88 16.41 -20.19 11.92
C LEU A 88 15.71 -21.46 12.38
N GLN A 89 16.21 -22.06 13.47
CA GLN A 89 15.63 -23.28 14.06
C GLN A 89 14.43 -22.89 14.95
N THR A 90 13.28 -22.71 14.31
CA THR A 90 12.01 -22.36 14.97
C THR A 90 10.84 -22.82 14.10
N ASP A 91 9.71 -23.10 14.71
CA ASP A 91 8.42 -23.36 14.07
C ASP A 91 7.57 -22.10 13.91
N ALA A 92 8.01 -20.97 14.49
CA ALA A 92 7.34 -19.70 14.37
C ALA A 92 7.33 -19.22 12.91
N GLN A 93 6.23 -18.65 12.46
CA GLN A 93 6.13 -18.00 11.16
C GLN A 93 6.76 -16.61 11.16
N TRP A 94 6.63 -15.88 12.27
CA TRP A 94 7.31 -14.61 12.53
C TRP A 94 7.66 -14.43 13.99
N LEU A 95 8.66 -13.60 14.25
CA LEU A 95 9.11 -13.21 15.57
C LEU A 95 9.14 -11.70 15.67
N TYR A 96 8.57 -11.14 16.72
CA TYR A 96 8.77 -9.74 17.09
C TYR A 96 10.00 -9.61 17.99
N ILE A 97 10.81 -8.61 17.69
CA ILE A 97 12.09 -8.34 18.37
C ILE A 97 11.95 -6.98 19.09
N PRO A 98 11.70 -6.99 20.41
CA PRO A 98 11.54 -5.76 21.18
C PRO A 98 12.88 -5.10 21.57
N ASP A 99 14.02 -5.72 21.24
CA ASP A 99 15.35 -5.23 21.55
C ASP A 99 15.68 -3.99 20.72
N GLU A 100 15.75 -2.83 21.36
CA GLU A 100 16.06 -1.56 20.71
C GLU A 100 17.49 -1.45 20.17
N GLN A 101 18.39 -2.34 20.58
CA GLN A 101 19.75 -2.42 20.04
C GLN A 101 19.79 -3.12 18.68
N LYS A 102 18.73 -3.83 18.29
CA LYS A 102 18.60 -4.45 16.98
C LYS A 102 17.99 -3.47 15.98
N PRO A 103 18.50 -3.42 14.73
CA PRO A 103 17.92 -2.58 13.70
C PRO A 103 16.50 -3.03 13.31
N TYR A 104 16.25 -4.32 13.27
CA TYR A 104 14.98 -4.93 12.88
C TYR A 104 14.05 -5.13 14.09
N HIS A 105 12.76 -5.02 13.84
CA HIS A 105 11.71 -5.22 14.83
C HIS A 105 10.89 -6.48 14.60
N ARG A 106 11.00 -7.11 13.42
CA ARG A 106 10.32 -8.35 13.06
C ARG A 106 11.17 -9.22 12.15
N ILE A 107 11.05 -10.53 12.32
CA ILE A 107 11.63 -11.56 11.44
C ILE A 107 10.49 -12.36 10.86
N LEU A 108 10.46 -12.53 9.54
CA LEU A 108 9.51 -13.41 8.83
C LEU A 108 10.25 -14.65 8.35
N ILE A 109 9.89 -15.81 8.85
CA ILE A 109 10.60 -17.07 8.59
C ILE A 109 9.98 -17.75 7.38
N ARG A 110 10.61 -17.56 6.21
CA ARG A 110 10.05 -17.93 4.92
C ARG A 110 9.73 -19.42 4.78
N HIS A 111 10.57 -20.31 5.26
CA HIS A 111 10.36 -21.76 5.14
C HIS A 111 9.16 -22.27 5.95
N ASN A 112 8.70 -21.54 6.96
CA ASN A 112 7.50 -21.85 7.73
C ASN A 112 6.21 -21.36 7.06
N PHE A 113 6.31 -20.47 6.06
CA PHE A 113 5.19 -20.01 5.22
C PHE A 113 5.10 -20.79 3.90
N CYS A 114 6.25 -21.09 3.30
CA CYS A 114 6.32 -21.62 1.95
C CYS A 114 7.23 -22.85 1.94
N GLN A 115 6.63 -24.01 1.76
CA GLN A 115 7.35 -25.28 1.73
C GLN A 115 8.42 -25.29 0.63
N GLY A 116 9.64 -25.73 0.97
CA GLY A 116 10.78 -25.80 0.05
C GLY A 116 11.51 -24.48 -0.14
N SER A 117 11.06 -23.40 0.52
CA SER A 117 11.79 -22.13 0.55
C SER A 117 12.89 -22.15 1.63
N ARG A 118 13.82 -21.18 1.54
CA ARG A 118 14.91 -20.98 2.50
C ARG A 118 14.94 -19.54 2.96
N GLY A 119 15.67 -19.31 4.05
CA GLY A 119 15.95 -17.99 4.56
C GLY A 119 14.82 -17.36 5.33
N PHE A 120 15.06 -16.13 5.74
CA PHE A 120 14.13 -15.31 6.45
C PHE A 120 14.27 -13.84 6.03
N TRP A 121 13.28 -13.03 6.40
CA TRP A 121 13.27 -11.61 6.14
C TRP A 121 13.35 -10.84 7.44
N LEU A 122 14.20 -9.82 7.48
CA LEU A 122 14.28 -8.85 8.56
C LEU A 122 13.51 -7.60 8.15
N GLU A 123 12.56 -7.17 8.96
CA GLU A 123 11.85 -5.92 8.75
C GLU A 123 12.39 -4.84 9.66
N THR A 124 12.80 -3.74 9.05
CA THR A 124 13.46 -2.60 9.68
C THR A 124 12.74 -1.32 9.33
N ARG A 125 12.47 -0.48 10.31
CA ARG A 125 11.99 0.89 10.03
C ARG A 125 13.06 1.66 9.28
N LYS A 126 12.65 2.51 8.34
CA LYS A 126 13.56 3.32 7.50
C LYS A 126 14.59 4.09 8.33
N GLU A 127 14.17 4.63 9.48
CA GLU A 127 15.02 5.42 10.37
C GLU A 127 16.12 4.60 11.08
N ARG A 128 16.06 3.27 10.98
CA ARG A 128 17.03 2.35 11.61
C ARG A 128 17.89 1.58 10.62
N VAL A 129 17.73 1.84 9.33
CA VAL A 129 18.48 1.13 8.28
C VAL A 129 19.97 1.34 8.44
N ASP A 130 20.40 2.54 8.81
CA ASP A 130 21.81 2.90 9.02
C ASP A 130 22.48 2.19 10.22
N MET A 131 21.71 1.48 11.05
CA MET A 131 22.26 0.66 12.13
C MET A 131 22.88 -0.66 11.65
N TYR A 132 22.70 -1.04 10.38
CA TYR A 132 23.35 -2.22 9.84
C TYR A 132 24.80 -1.89 9.48
N PRO A 133 25.77 -2.77 9.85
CA PRO A 133 27.17 -2.56 9.52
C PRO A 133 27.47 -2.82 8.05
N ASP A 134 26.66 -3.63 7.38
CA ASP A 134 26.93 -4.14 6.04
C ASP A 134 25.76 -3.86 5.09
N GLU A 135 26.06 -3.74 3.79
CA GLU A 135 25.05 -3.72 2.73
C GLU A 135 24.33 -5.08 2.64
N ALA A 136 23.02 -5.04 2.47
CA ALA A 136 22.22 -6.25 2.29
C ALA A 136 22.48 -6.85 0.89
N GLN A 137 22.63 -8.17 0.82
CA GLN A 137 22.69 -8.89 -0.45
C GLN A 137 21.42 -8.70 -1.29
N PHE A 138 20.28 -8.63 -0.62
CA PHE A 138 18.99 -8.30 -1.21
C PHE A 138 18.13 -7.55 -0.18
N CYS A 139 17.66 -6.36 -0.56
CA CYS A 139 16.72 -5.59 0.25
C CYS A 139 15.68 -4.93 -0.64
N TYR A 140 14.53 -4.62 -0.04
CA TYR A 140 13.44 -3.90 -0.67
C TYR A 140 12.88 -2.86 0.31
N MET A 141 12.83 -1.61 -0.13
CA MET A 141 12.21 -0.53 0.64
C MET A 141 10.74 -0.40 0.26
N ASN A 142 9.86 -0.70 1.19
CA ASN A 142 8.45 -0.35 1.08
C ASN A 142 8.25 1.05 1.70
N GLU A 143 8.21 2.06 0.86
CA GLU A 143 8.02 3.45 1.30
C GLU A 143 6.66 3.63 2.00
N TYR A 144 5.62 3.01 1.50
CA TYR A 144 4.28 3.06 2.06
C TYR A 144 3.92 1.74 2.74
N ALA A 145 4.49 1.46 3.92
CA ALA A 145 4.21 0.21 4.64
C ALA A 145 2.90 0.29 5.44
N TYR A 146 2.75 1.32 6.30
CA TYR A 146 1.57 1.49 7.14
C TYR A 146 1.14 2.96 7.26
N PRO A 147 -0.17 3.27 7.10
CA PRO A 147 -0.72 4.57 7.44
C PRO A 147 -0.64 4.79 8.96
N LEU A 148 -0.24 5.99 9.37
CA LEU A 148 -0.15 6.34 10.77
C LEU A 148 -1.44 7.01 11.26
N ASN A 149 -1.85 6.69 12.50
CA ASN A 149 -3.00 7.29 13.14
C ASN A 149 -2.57 8.61 13.81
N THR A 150 -2.79 9.73 13.13
CA THR A 150 -2.67 11.08 13.71
C THR A 150 -4.03 11.56 14.21
N ILE A 151 -4.06 12.55 15.10
CA ILE A 151 -5.29 13.07 15.71
C ILE A 151 -6.23 13.67 14.64
N ASP A 152 -5.68 14.33 13.64
CA ASP A 152 -6.42 15.00 12.56
C ASP A 152 -6.80 14.08 11.39
N LYS A 153 -6.20 12.90 11.30
CA LYS A 153 -6.46 11.95 10.19
C LYS A 153 -7.93 11.64 9.97
N PRO A 154 -8.77 11.32 10.99
CA PRO A 154 -10.16 10.96 10.77
C PRO A 154 -10.93 12.08 10.07
N GLN A 155 -10.72 13.33 10.49
CA GLN A 155 -11.37 14.49 9.88
C GLN A 155 -10.90 14.71 8.44
N ILE A 156 -9.58 14.63 8.20
CA ILE A 156 -9.00 14.76 6.85
C ILE A 156 -9.62 13.73 5.91
N MET A 157 -9.63 12.46 6.31
CA MET A 157 -10.13 11.38 5.46
C MET A 157 -11.64 11.47 5.23
N GLN A 158 -12.42 11.85 6.25
CA GLN A 158 -13.86 12.06 6.09
C GLN A 158 -14.15 13.14 5.05
N GLN A 159 -13.50 14.29 5.13
CA GLN A 159 -13.68 15.39 4.18
C GLN A 159 -13.21 15.03 2.77
N LEU A 160 -12.04 14.38 2.67
CA LEU A 160 -11.45 13.97 1.40
C LEU A 160 -12.35 12.97 0.67
N LEU A 161 -12.74 11.89 1.34
CA LEU A 161 -13.55 10.82 0.73
C LEU A 161 -14.96 11.31 0.37
N ALA A 162 -15.55 12.17 1.18
CA ALA A 162 -16.84 12.81 0.84
C ALA A 162 -16.69 13.66 -0.43
N PHE A 163 -15.70 14.54 -0.47
CA PHE A 163 -15.47 15.45 -1.60
C PHE A 163 -15.17 14.70 -2.91
N THR A 164 -14.36 13.64 -2.86
CA THR A 164 -13.97 12.89 -4.05
C THR A 164 -15.07 11.94 -4.54
N SER A 165 -15.87 11.36 -3.63
CA SER A 165 -16.98 10.48 -4.02
C SER A 165 -18.09 11.22 -4.79
N GLU A 166 -18.36 12.50 -4.48
CA GLU A 166 -19.27 13.36 -5.25
C GLU A 166 -18.79 13.56 -6.70
N ARG A 167 -17.52 13.27 -6.98
CA ARG A 167 -16.86 13.37 -8.30
C ARG A 167 -16.55 12.00 -8.89
N GLN A 168 -17.23 10.96 -8.41
CA GLN A 168 -17.07 9.57 -8.86
C GLN A 168 -15.64 9.03 -8.67
N VAL A 169 -14.90 9.56 -7.68
CA VAL A 169 -13.57 9.07 -7.30
C VAL A 169 -13.62 8.53 -5.87
N TYR A 170 -13.40 7.23 -5.74
CA TYR A 170 -13.55 6.48 -4.50
C TYR A 170 -12.19 6.01 -3.99
N GLY A 171 -11.86 6.34 -2.75
CA GLY A 171 -10.73 5.73 -2.05
C GLY A 171 -11.10 4.34 -1.55
N LEU A 172 -10.23 3.34 -1.75
CA LEU A 172 -10.46 1.98 -1.31
C LEU A 172 -9.20 1.39 -0.69
N GLY A 173 -9.40 0.62 0.38
CA GLY A 173 -8.35 -0.17 1.01
C GLY A 173 -7.37 0.64 1.85
N ARG A 174 -6.24 0.01 2.18
CA ARG A 174 -5.29 0.56 3.15
C ARG A 174 -4.88 2.00 2.87
N TRP A 175 -4.63 2.34 1.62
CA TRP A 175 -4.13 3.67 1.24
C TRP A 175 -5.21 4.59 0.71
N GLY A 176 -6.19 4.08 -0.03
CA GLY A 176 -7.32 4.90 -0.47
C GLY A 176 -8.16 5.42 0.69
N GLU A 177 -8.28 4.65 1.78
CA GLU A 177 -8.99 5.05 3.01
C GLU A 177 -8.03 5.43 4.15
N HIS A 178 -6.72 5.35 3.92
CA HIS A 178 -5.65 5.63 4.88
C HIS A 178 -5.84 4.90 6.22
N CYS A 179 -6.23 3.63 6.17
CA CYS A 179 -6.54 2.79 7.34
C CYS A 179 -5.69 1.51 7.35
N HIS A 180 -5.35 1.05 8.57
CA HIS A 180 -4.56 -0.16 8.74
C HIS A 180 -5.47 -1.40 8.60
N TYR A 181 -5.88 -1.71 7.38
CA TYR A 181 -6.68 -2.88 7.06
C TYR A 181 -5.84 -4.09 6.72
N ASN A 182 -6.34 -5.26 7.10
CA ASN A 182 -5.89 -6.53 6.57
C ASN A 182 -6.57 -6.81 5.21
N SER A 183 -6.05 -7.75 4.45
CA SER A 183 -6.52 -8.02 3.08
C SER A 183 -7.94 -8.56 3.01
N ASP A 184 -8.38 -9.33 4.01
CA ASP A 184 -9.75 -9.82 4.14
C ASP A 184 -10.76 -8.67 4.27
N VAL A 185 -10.43 -7.67 5.09
CA VAL A 185 -11.24 -6.44 5.23
C VAL A 185 -11.28 -5.67 3.92
N VAL A 186 -10.13 -5.55 3.23
CA VAL A 186 -10.09 -4.82 1.94
C VAL A 186 -10.92 -5.52 0.86
N VAL A 187 -10.91 -6.86 0.81
CA VAL A 187 -11.75 -7.63 -0.12
C VAL A 187 -13.25 -7.39 0.16
N ASP A 188 -13.67 -7.45 1.42
CA ASP A 188 -15.06 -7.16 1.81
C ASP A 188 -15.48 -5.73 1.43
N LEU A 189 -14.63 -4.74 1.69
CA LEU A 189 -14.86 -3.35 1.28
C LEU A 189 -14.94 -3.19 -0.25
N ALA A 190 -14.10 -3.90 -1.00
CA ALA A 190 -14.13 -3.89 -2.46
C ALA A 190 -15.44 -4.46 -3.01
N MET A 191 -15.92 -5.57 -2.44
CA MET A 191 -17.21 -6.17 -2.81
C MET A 191 -18.37 -5.20 -2.54
N LYS A 192 -18.43 -4.59 -1.36
CA LYS A 192 -19.45 -3.60 -0.99
C LYS A 192 -19.41 -2.36 -1.89
N LEU A 193 -18.23 -1.85 -2.19
CA LEU A 193 -18.10 -0.70 -3.10
C LEU A 193 -18.55 -1.08 -4.52
N SER A 194 -18.19 -2.26 -5.02
CA SER A 194 -18.60 -2.76 -6.33
C SER A 194 -20.13 -2.85 -6.43
N GLU A 195 -20.79 -3.44 -5.43
CA GLU A 195 -22.26 -3.50 -5.37
C GLU A 195 -22.89 -2.10 -5.42
N LYS A 196 -22.36 -1.16 -4.63
CA LYS A 196 -22.83 0.22 -4.60
C LYS A 196 -22.74 0.89 -5.98
N ILE A 197 -21.55 0.87 -6.60
CA ILE A 197 -21.28 1.62 -7.86
C ILE A 197 -21.91 0.97 -9.11
N CYS A 198 -22.26 -0.33 -9.05
CA CYS A 198 -22.96 -1.00 -10.15
C CYS A 198 -24.48 -0.72 -10.15
N HIS A 199 -25.04 -0.23 -9.04
CA HIS A 199 -26.47 0.10 -8.89
C HIS A 199 -26.76 1.61 -8.99
N GLU A 200 -25.74 2.44 -9.08
CA GLU A 200 -25.80 3.89 -9.37
C GLU A 200 -25.70 4.15 -10.88
#